data_d8d770b04cc7a7f3083e8aa3011f8097
#
_entry.id   d8d770b04cc7a7f3083e8aa3011f8097
#
_cell.length_a   1.000
_cell.length_b   1.000
_cell.length_c   1.000
_cell.angle_alpha   90.00
_cell.angle_beta   90.00
_cell.angle_gamma   90.00
#
_symmetry.space_group_name_H-M   'P 1'
#
loop_
_entity.id
_entity.type
_entity.pdbx_description
1 polymer ?
#
loop_
_entity_poly.entity_id
_entity_poly.type
_entity_poly.pdbx_seq_one_letter_code
_entity_poly.pdbx_strand_id
1 'polypeptide(L)'
;MTIDQKIVQLRMSKGISQEQLAEILGVSRQSVSKWEMGQMLPQIDKVLQLAEFFNVSTDELLREKIDISNQSVEKKGNKYFGTDGFRGEANVTLTSMQAYKLGRFLGWYYSSKLSGCNKTGYRPRIVIGKDTRRSSYMLEYSIVAGITASGADAYMLHVTTTPSVSYVTRVDEFDCGIMVTASHNPYYDNGIKVINSHGEKLDDGTVSLIEAYIDGDLAPLGITADDLPLAQKEHIGCIHDYVAGRNRYIGYLISIASNSYKKLKIGIDCANGASWSIANAVFSALGAQTYVIGNEPNGLNINDNCGSTHIENLQKLVREKHLDIGFAFDGDADRCLAIDENGNVVDGDAIIYVLGKRLKSKGTLTDDTVVMTVMSNSGFVESLEKIGIKCVHTAVGDRFVYECMQNNNYAIGGEQSGHIIIKKYATTGDGILTAIMLAEEVCDSKTALSKLTEPIKIYPQYLQNVRVKNKDAAVEDKNVKEAIANIEKLLNRQGRVLLRQSGTEPVIRIMIEAKTHEQCVEYAEILAKAIKDGGHCVE
;
A
#
# COMPACT_ATOMS: atom_id res chain seq x y z
N MET A 1 7.64 21.30 22.12
CA MET A 1 8.23 21.20 23.47
C MET A 1 9.71 20.98 23.33
N THR A 2 10.51 21.83 23.95
CA THR A 2 11.96 21.70 24.01
C THR A 2 12.38 20.53 24.91
N ILE A 3 13.64 20.07 24.81
CA ILE A 3 14.15 18.94 25.61
C ILE A 3 14.03 19.19 27.11
N ASP A 4 14.27 20.42 27.56
CA ASP A 4 14.12 20.86 28.96
C ASP A 4 12.68 20.63 29.47
N GLN A 5 11.69 21.08 28.71
CA GLN A 5 10.26 20.89 29.04
C GLN A 5 9.85 19.40 29.08
N LYS A 6 10.42 18.60 28.17
CA LYS A 6 10.14 17.14 28.14
C LYS A 6 10.73 16.42 29.32
N ILE A 7 11.95 16.76 29.73
CA ILE A 7 12.59 16.17 30.92
C ILE A 7 11.71 16.46 32.16
N VAL A 8 11.23 17.69 32.32
CA VAL A 8 10.32 18.08 33.41
C VAL A 8 9.04 17.24 33.36
N GLN A 9 8.39 17.17 32.19
CA GLN A 9 7.13 16.47 32.05
C GLN A 9 7.27 14.96 32.32
N LEU A 10 8.30 14.32 31.76
CA LEU A 10 8.55 12.89 31.95
C LEU A 10 8.92 12.55 33.39
N ARG A 11 9.72 13.41 34.05
CA ARG A 11 10.02 13.25 35.48
C ARG A 11 8.76 13.36 36.34
N MET A 12 7.94 14.39 36.07
CA MET A 12 6.68 14.59 36.82
C MET A 12 5.68 13.46 36.59
N SER A 13 5.59 12.93 35.40
CA SER A 13 4.70 11.79 35.08
C SER A 13 5.08 10.51 35.83
N LYS A 14 6.37 10.33 36.15
CA LYS A 14 6.86 9.24 37.03
C LYS A 14 6.83 9.57 38.52
N GLY A 15 6.41 10.76 38.91
CA GLY A 15 6.27 11.18 40.31
C GLY A 15 7.60 11.27 41.07
N ILE A 16 8.74 11.44 40.39
CA ILE A 16 10.07 11.49 41.00
C ILE A 16 10.60 12.93 41.13
N SER A 17 11.42 13.19 42.16
CA SER A 17 12.07 14.47 42.38
C SER A 17 13.31 14.64 41.45
N GLN A 18 13.79 15.89 41.31
CA GLN A 18 15.07 16.16 40.61
C GLN A 18 16.26 15.42 41.27
N GLU A 19 16.23 15.22 42.57
CA GLU A 19 17.24 14.51 43.33
C GLU A 19 17.25 13.02 43.02
N GLN A 20 16.06 12.39 42.95
CA GLN A 20 15.90 10.99 42.56
C GLN A 20 16.32 10.76 41.09
N LEU A 21 15.95 11.66 40.16
CA LEU A 21 16.39 11.55 38.79
C LEU A 21 17.92 11.70 38.68
N ALA A 22 18.52 12.60 39.44
CA ALA A 22 19.97 12.79 39.48
C ALA A 22 20.71 11.53 39.99
N GLU A 23 20.19 10.88 41.02
CA GLU A 23 20.72 9.63 41.56
C GLU A 23 20.67 8.50 40.53
N ILE A 24 19.54 8.34 39.87
CA ILE A 24 19.34 7.33 38.80
C ILE A 24 20.33 7.50 37.66
N LEU A 25 20.58 8.75 37.26
CA LEU A 25 21.47 9.07 36.14
C LEU A 25 22.94 9.23 36.52
N GLY A 26 23.27 9.12 37.83
CA GLY A 26 24.64 9.30 38.35
C GLY A 26 25.18 10.71 38.11
N VAL A 27 24.34 11.75 38.27
CA VAL A 27 24.71 13.16 38.09
C VAL A 27 24.33 13.99 39.32
N SER A 28 24.77 15.25 39.41
CA SER A 28 24.36 16.15 40.50
C SER A 28 22.91 16.63 40.31
N ARG A 29 22.15 16.88 41.38
CA ARG A 29 20.85 17.56 41.31
C ARG A 29 20.91 18.87 40.53
N GLN A 30 22.03 19.62 40.68
CA GLN A 30 22.23 20.88 39.94
C GLN A 30 22.31 20.68 38.44
N SER A 31 22.83 19.54 37.95
CA SER A 31 22.87 19.20 36.53
C SER A 31 21.44 18.98 36.01
N VAL A 32 20.62 18.21 36.71
CA VAL A 32 19.19 18.00 36.34
C VAL A 32 18.44 19.33 36.35
N SER A 33 18.64 20.16 37.39
CA SER A 33 18.01 21.48 37.46
C SER A 33 18.40 22.39 36.28
N LYS A 34 19.67 22.40 35.86
CA LYS A 34 20.13 23.16 34.69
C LYS A 34 19.55 22.64 33.39
N TRP A 35 19.39 21.35 33.25
CA TRP A 35 18.71 20.74 32.10
C TRP A 35 17.25 21.15 32.03
N GLU A 36 16.52 21.07 33.14
CA GLU A 36 15.09 21.43 33.22
C GLU A 36 14.84 22.94 33.06
N MET A 37 15.83 23.78 33.36
CA MET A 37 15.75 25.23 33.14
C MET A 37 16.26 25.66 31.74
N GLY A 38 16.68 24.72 30.90
CA GLY A 38 17.24 25.02 29.58
C GLY A 38 18.60 25.72 29.60
N GLN A 39 19.27 25.76 30.76
CA GLN A 39 20.58 26.43 30.93
C GLN A 39 21.76 25.58 30.44
N MET A 40 21.55 24.25 30.30
CA MET A 40 22.55 23.32 29.80
C MET A 40 21.83 22.12 29.17
N LEU A 41 22.36 21.60 28.05
CA LEU A 41 21.90 20.36 27.46
C LEU A 41 22.55 19.16 28.14
N PRO A 42 21.83 18.02 28.34
CA PRO A 42 22.45 16.77 28.75
C PRO A 42 23.47 16.30 27.71
N GLN A 43 24.56 15.69 28.14
CA GLN A 43 25.51 15.01 27.24
C GLN A 43 24.84 13.80 26.59
N ILE A 44 25.37 13.35 25.44
CA ILE A 44 24.74 12.29 24.62
C ILE A 44 24.52 11.00 25.41
N ASP A 45 25.47 10.61 26.26
CA ASP A 45 25.34 9.44 27.13
C ASP A 45 24.17 9.58 28.12
N LYS A 46 23.93 10.80 28.61
CA LYS A 46 22.80 11.09 29.52
C LYS A 46 21.47 11.19 28.79
N VAL A 47 21.48 11.63 27.52
CA VAL A 47 20.29 11.58 26.66
C VAL A 47 19.84 10.13 26.42
N LEU A 48 20.80 9.22 26.18
CA LEU A 48 20.51 7.79 26.03
C LEU A 48 19.93 7.20 27.33
N GLN A 49 20.54 7.50 28.48
CA GLN A 49 20.05 7.03 29.77
C GLN A 49 18.68 7.60 30.13
N LEU A 50 18.40 8.86 29.80
CA LEU A 50 17.07 9.48 29.98
C LEU A 50 16.02 8.79 29.11
N ALA A 51 16.33 8.52 27.83
CA ALA A 51 15.45 7.85 26.91
C ALA A 51 15.10 6.43 27.40
N GLU A 52 16.11 5.67 27.82
CA GLU A 52 15.94 4.33 28.38
C GLU A 52 15.12 4.34 29.68
N PHE A 53 15.46 5.22 30.64
CA PHE A 53 14.77 5.32 31.93
C PHE A 53 13.28 5.71 31.78
N PHE A 54 13.00 6.64 30.87
CA PHE A 54 11.63 7.08 30.63
C PHE A 54 10.87 6.20 29.64
N ASN A 55 11.54 5.21 29.04
CA ASN A 55 11.00 4.32 27.99
C ASN A 55 10.43 5.11 26.80
N VAL A 56 11.21 6.07 26.30
CA VAL A 56 10.92 6.88 25.11
C VAL A 56 12.10 6.77 24.16
N SER A 57 11.88 7.00 22.86
CA SER A 57 12.99 7.05 21.92
C SER A 57 13.84 8.32 22.11
N THR A 58 15.13 8.26 21.73
CA THR A 58 15.99 9.44 21.73
C THR A 58 15.46 10.54 20.82
N ASP A 59 14.81 10.17 19.72
CA ASP A 59 14.12 11.08 18.80
C ASP A 59 12.94 11.80 19.50
N GLU A 60 12.15 11.12 20.27
CA GLU A 60 11.06 11.72 21.05
C GLU A 60 11.57 12.69 22.11
N LEU A 61 12.76 12.43 22.66
CA LEU A 61 13.38 13.30 23.66
C LEU A 61 14.01 14.53 23.02
N LEU A 62 14.68 14.39 21.88
CA LEU A 62 15.52 15.44 21.24
C LEU A 62 14.76 16.32 20.26
N ARG A 63 13.81 15.75 19.48
CA ARG A 63 13.08 16.56 18.49
C ARG A 63 12.09 17.48 19.18
N GLU A 64 12.29 18.79 19.03
CA GLU A 64 11.22 19.73 19.32
C GLU A 64 9.99 19.34 18.49
N LYS A 65 8.84 19.08 19.14
CA LYS A 65 7.57 19.18 18.43
C LYS A 65 7.45 20.66 18.03
N ILE A 66 7.83 20.95 16.81
CA ILE A 66 7.46 22.20 16.18
C ILE A 66 5.93 22.20 16.22
N ASP A 67 5.37 23.17 16.94
CA ASP A 67 3.94 23.40 16.97
C ASP A 67 3.54 23.92 15.59
N ILE A 68 3.11 22.99 14.72
CA ILE A 68 2.65 23.28 13.35
C ILE A 68 1.25 23.94 13.37
N SER A 69 0.76 24.35 14.57
CA SER A 69 -0.57 24.96 14.71
C SER A 69 -0.65 26.42 14.22
N ASN A 70 0.46 27.06 13.79
CA ASN A 70 0.45 28.46 13.33
C ASN A 70 1.30 28.79 12.10
N GLN A 71 1.77 27.78 11.38
CA GLN A 71 2.11 27.97 9.98
C GLN A 71 1.28 26.96 9.19
N SER A 72 0.26 27.43 8.49
CA SER A 72 -0.34 26.75 7.37
C SER A 72 0.73 26.63 6.27
N VAL A 73 1.69 25.77 6.48
CA VAL A 73 2.35 25.12 5.38
C VAL A 73 1.25 24.21 4.84
N GLU A 74 0.55 24.68 3.80
CA GLU A 74 -0.17 23.80 2.91
C GLU A 74 0.74 22.58 2.75
N LYS A 75 0.30 21.40 3.19
CA LYS A 75 0.87 20.14 2.75
C LYS A 75 0.63 20.14 1.24
N LYS A 76 1.54 20.74 0.47
CA LYS A 76 1.60 20.47 -0.96
C LYS A 76 1.76 18.96 -1.04
N GLY A 77 0.71 18.28 -1.47
CA GLY A 77 0.79 16.84 -1.76
C GLY A 77 1.99 16.62 -2.68
N ASN A 78 2.61 15.47 -2.58
CA ASN A 78 3.70 15.10 -3.47
C ASN A 78 3.31 15.40 -4.92
N LYS A 79 4.23 16.01 -5.67
CA LYS A 79 3.98 16.49 -7.04
C LYS A 79 3.84 15.34 -8.04
N TYR A 80 4.67 14.32 -7.88
CA TYR A 80 4.79 13.18 -8.78
C TYR A 80 4.32 11.87 -8.15
N PHE A 81 4.63 11.68 -6.86
CA PHE A 81 4.29 10.46 -6.15
C PHE A 81 2.89 10.56 -5.51
N GLY A 82 1.96 9.75 -6.02
CA GLY A 82 0.67 9.51 -5.37
C GLY A 82 0.78 8.46 -4.25
N THR A 83 -0.35 7.95 -3.78
CA THR A 83 -0.42 6.88 -2.76
C THR A 83 0.23 5.58 -3.21
N ASP A 84 0.37 5.36 -4.54
CA ASP A 84 0.89 4.12 -5.13
C ASP A 84 2.03 4.38 -6.13
N GLY A 85 2.97 5.24 -5.75
CA GLY A 85 4.17 5.55 -6.52
C GLY A 85 4.01 6.71 -7.50
N PHE A 86 5.04 6.93 -8.31
CA PHE A 86 5.05 7.93 -9.38
C PHE A 86 4.31 7.36 -10.60
N ARG A 87 3.18 7.90 -10.98
CA ARG A 87 2.38 7.46 -12.14
C ARG A 87 2.20 8.56 -13.16
N GLY A 88 2.15 8.16 -14.44
CA GLY A 88 1.87 9.06 -15.54
C GLY A 88 1.83 8.35 -16.88
N GLU A 89 1.35 9.06 -17.91
CA GLU A 89 1.44 8.61 -19.29
C GLU A 89 2.92 8.60 -19.74
N ALA A 90 3.35 7.45 -20.27
CA ALA A 90 4.75 7.22 -20.62
C ALA A 90 5.23 8.19 -21.71
N ASN A 91 6.37 8.83 -21.50
CA ASN A 91 6.94 9.91 -22.34
C ASN A 91 6.10 11.20 -22.46
N VAL A 92 5.02 11.32 -21.67
CA VAL A 92 4.24 12.57 -21.57
C VAL A 92 4.44 13.20 -20.20
N THR A 93 4.00 12.52 -19.14
CA THR A 93 4.13 12.99 -17.76
C THR A 93 5.11 12.16 -16.94
N LEU A 94 5.41 10.94 -17.37
CA LEU A 94 6.48 10.09 -16.82
C LEU A 94 7.51 9.78 -17.92
N THR A 95 8.65 10.47 -17.87
CA THR A 95 9.69 10.43 -18.91
C THR A 95 10.89 9.56 -18.50
N SER A 96 11.67 9.13 -19.51
CA SER A 96 12.93 8.42 -19.29
C SER A 96 13.96 9.24 -18.49
N MET A 97 13.94 10.58 -18.63
CA MET A 97 14.84 11.46 -17.87
C MET A 97 14.47 11.49 -16.38
N GLN A 98 13.19 11.53 -16.04
CA GLN A 98 12.74 11.45 -14.64
C GLN A 98 13.10 10.10 -14.02
N ALA A 99 12.92 9.02 -14.80
CA ALA A 99 13.32 7.67 -14.40
C ALA A 99 14.85 7.56 -14.17
N TYR A 100 15.65 8.15 -15.06
CA TYR A 100 17.11 8.24 -14.89
C TYR A 100 17.49 9.01 -13.63
N LYS A 101 16.89 10.19 -13.40
CA LYS A 101 17.13 10.98 -12.19
C LYS A 101 16.74 10.21 -10.92
N LEU A 102 15.60 9.50 -10.92
CA LEU A 102 15.22 8.66 -9.80
C LEU A 102 16.29 7.60 -9.51
N GLY A 103 16.79 6.92 -10.53
CA GLY A 103 17.90 5.97 -10.40
C GLY A 103 19.18 6.61 -9.86
N ARG A 104 19.53 7.81 -10.35
CA ARG A 104 20.66 8.63 -9.85
C ARG A 104 20.53 8.91 -8.37
N PHE A 105 19.34 9.40 -7.96
CA PHE A 105 19.09 9.71 -6.56
C PHE A 105 19.22 8.47 -5.66
N LEU A 106 18.58 7.37 -6.01
CA LEU A 106 18.60 6.16 -5.18
C LEU A 106 20.01 5.58 -5.05
N GLY A 107 20.76 5.50 -6.15
CA GLY A 107 22.14 5.05 -6.11
C GLY A 107 23.02 5.91 -5.22
N TRP A 108 22.93 7.24 -5.33
CA TRP A 108 23.64 8.19 -4.47
C TRP A 108 23.18 8.13 -3.01
N TYR A 109 21.88 8.12 -2.77
CA TYR A 109 21.30 8.18 -1.43
C TYR A 109 21.73 6.99 -0.57
N TYR A 110 21.62 5.77 -1.12
CA TYR A 110 22.05 4.57 -0.39
C TYR A 110 23.57 4.48 -0.26
N SER A 111 24.34 4.93 -1.25
CA SER A 111 25.81 5.03 -1.14
C SER A 111 26.23 5.99 -0.03
N SER A 112 25.57 7.14 0.08
CA SER A 112 25.84 8.15 1.11
C SER A 112 25.48 7.67 2.51
N LYS A 113 24.34 7.01 2.69
CA LYS A 113 23.95 6.41 3.97
C LYS A 113 24.92 5.35 4.45
N LEU A 114 25.43 4.52 3.56
CA LEU A 114 26.36 3.43 3.89
C LEU A 114 27.77 3.93 4.19
N SER A 115 28.20 5.03 3.57
CA SER A 115 29.49 5.68 3.88
C SER A 115 29.58 6.11 5.35
N GLY A 116 28.44 6.47 5.98
CA GLY A 116 28.36 6.77 7.41
C GLY A 116 28.41 5.56 8.35
N CYS A 117 28.27 4.33 7.82
CA CYS A 117 28.14 3.10 8.62
C CYS A 117 29.43 2.26 8.69
N ASN A 118 30.61 2.79 8.35
CA ASN A 118 31.93 2.10 8.37
C ASN A 118 32.00 0.78 7.57
N LYS A 119 31.13 0.57 6.59
CA LYS A 119 31.21 -0.58 5.67
C LYS A 119 32.13 -0.25 4.49
N THR A 120 33.44 -0.22 4.72
CA THR A 120 34.43 -0.04 3.64
C THR A 120 34.27 -1.12 2.57
N GLY A 121 34.06 -0.70 1.32
CA GLY A 121 33.95 -1.61 0.16
C GLY A 121 32.55 -2.18 -0.12
N TYR A 122 31.52 -1.84 0.65
CA TYR A 122 30.15 -2.22 0.35
C TYR A 122 29.55 -1.33 -0.74
N ARG A 123 28.90 -1.94 -1.73
CA ARG A 123 28.09 -1.24 -2.74
C ARG A 123 26.62 -1.45 -2.48
N PRO A 124 25.78 -0.38 -2.60
CA PRO A 124 24.33 -0.56 -2.50
C PRO A 124 23.83 -1.49 -3.60
N ARG A 125 22.90 -2.36 -3.22
CA ARG A 125 22.27 -3.31 -4.12
C ARG A 125 20.81 -2.93 -4.28
N ILE A 126 20.40 -2.64 -5.51
CA ILE A 126 19.02 -2.24 -5.82
C ILE A 126 18.41 -3.27 -6.77
N VAL A 127 17.31 -3.90 -6.35
CA VAL A 127 16.60 -4.88 -7.17
C VAL A 127 15.47 -4.23 -7.95
N ILE A 128 15.29 -4.62 -9.21
CA ILE A 128 14.34 -3.99 -10.13
C ILE A 128 13.49 -5.06 -10.81
N GLY A 129 12.17 -4.88 -10.74
CA GLY A 129 11.19 -5.64 -11.50
C GLY A 129 10.31 -4.72 -12.34
N LYS A 130 9.62 -5.31 -13.30
CA LYS A 130 8.68 -4.59 -14.18
C LYS A 130 7.50 -5.46 -14.58
N ASP A 131 6.42 -4.80 -15.02
CA ASP A 131 5.31 -5.46 -15.68
C ASP A 131 5.58 -5.64 -17.20
N THR A 132 4.57 -6.05 -17.94
CA THR A 132 4.68 -6.40 -19.35
C THR A 132 4.55 -5.22 -20.30
N ARG A 133 4.31 -3.98 -19.84
CA ARG A 133 4.15 -2.79 -20.67
C ARG A 133 5.39 -2.56 -21.54
N ARG A 134 5.18 -2.12 -22.77
CA ARG A 134 6.30 -1.76 -23.67
C ARG A 134 7.17 -0.66 -23.08
N SER A 135 6.56 0.35 -22.46
CA SER A 135 7.28 1.47 -21.82
C SER A 135 8.06 1.06 -20.56
N SER A 136 7.74 -0.09 -19.95
CA SER A 136 8.47 -0.58 -18.76
C SER A 136 9.93 -0.89 -19.06
N TYR A 137 10.26 -1.35 -20.26
CA TYR A 137 11.66 -1.54 -20.70
C TYR A 137 12.43 -0.23 -20.75
N MET A 138 11.84 0.81 -21.35
CA MET A 138 12.47 2.13 -21.45
C MET A 138 12.74 2.73 -20.08
N LEU A 139 11.76 2.67 -19.18
CA LEU A 139 11.90 3.21 -17.82
C LEU A 139 12.89 2.41 -16.99
N GLU A 140 12.84 1.07 -17.05
CA GLU A 140 13.77 0.19 -16.36
C GLU A 140 15.23 0.48 -16.74
N TYR A 141 15.55 0.53 -18.04
CA TYR A 141 16.92 0.82 -18.47
C TYR A 141 17.36 2.24 -18.10
N SER A 142 16.46 3.21 -18.09
CA SER A 142 16.77 4.57 -17.62
C SER A 142 17.11 4.60 -16.13
N ILE A 143 16.33 3.90 -15.29
CA ILE A 143 16.59 3.76 -13.86
C ILE A 143 17.95 3.07 -13.63
N VAL A 144 18.19 1.96 -14.32
CA VAL A 144 19.44 1.19 -14.21
C VAL A 144 20.66 2.02 -14.56
N ALA A 145 20.58 2.81 -15.64
CA ALA A 145 21.66 3.73 -16.02
C ALA A 145 21.93 4.77 -14.92
N GLY A 146 20.88 5.29 -14.29
CA GLY A 146 21.01 6.23 -13.16
C GLY A 146 21.65 5.58 -11.93
N ILE A 147 21.22 4.38 -11.55
CA ILE A 147 21.74 3.62 -10.41
C ILE A 147 23.24 3.35 -10.57
N THR A 148 23.63 2.79 -11.72
CA THR A 148 25.02 2.41 -11.99
C THR A 148 25.93 3.63 -12.12
N ALA A 149 25.45 4.72 -12.72
CA ALA A 149 26.16 6.00 -12.78
C ALA A 149 26.41 6.62 -11.40
N SER A 150 25.65 6.24 -10.38
CA SER A 150 25.81 6.68 -8.99
C SER A 150 26.56 5.69 -8.11
N GLY A 151 27.10 4.59 -8.65
CA GLY A 151 27.97 3.64 -7.96
C GLY A 151 27.24 2.50 -7.22
N ALA A 152 25.93 2.37 -7.38
CA ALA A 152 25.17 1.24 -6.87
C ALA A 152 25.03 0.13 -7.92
N ASP A 153 24.86 -1.11 -7.48
CA ASP A 153 24.63 -2.25 -8.35
C ASP A 153 23.13 -2.47 -8.57
N ALA A 154 22.74 -2.74 -9.82
CA ALA A 154 21.37 -3.01 -10.23
C ALA A 154 21.14 -4.51 -10.48
N TYR A 155 20.11 -5.09 -9.87
CA TYR A 155 19.74 -6.50 -9.97
C TYR A 155 18.39 -6.65 -10.68
N MET A 156 18.40 -7.28 -11.86
CA MET A 156 17.26 -7.34 -12.77
C MET A 156 16.42 -8.60 -12.54
N LEU A 157 15.21 -8.45 -12.01
CA LEU A 157 14.24 -9.57 -11.93
C LEU A 157 13.47 -9.76 -13.24
N HIS A 158 13.59 -8.81 -14.17
CA HIS A 158 12.78 -8.74 -15.40
C HIS A 158 11.28 -8.65 -15.10
N VAL A 159 10.44 -9.29 -15.95
CA VAL A 159 8.99 -9.28 -15.73
C VAL A 159 8.67 -10.13 -14.50
N THR A 160 8.13 -9.47 -13.48
CA THR A 160 7.73 -10.06 -12.20
C THR A 160 6.68 -9.20 -11.52
N THR A 161 6.03 -9.71 -10.48
CA THR A 161 4.95 -9.03 -9.75
C THR A 161 5.50 -8.04 -8.69
N THR A 162 4.69 -7.05 -8.32
CA THR A 162 5.04 -6.12 -7.21
C THR A 162 5.35 -6.87 -5.91
N PRO A 163 4.54 -7.85 -5.44
CA PRO A 163 4.88 -8.61 -4.25
C PRO A 163 6.17 -9.44 -4.39
N SER A 164 6.53 -9.89 -5.60
CA SER A 164 7.82 -10.54 -5.85
C SER A 164 9.00 -9.60 -5.58
N VAL A 165 8.92 -8.35 -6.05
CA VAL A 165 9.95 -7.34 -5.77
C VAL A 165 10.05 -7.06 -4.28
N SER A 166 8.92 -6.86 -3.60
CA SER A 166 8.87 -6.63 -2.16
C SER A 166 9.49 -7.80 -1.36
N TYR A 167 9.12 -9.03 -1.72
CA TYR A 167 9.65 -10.24 -1.10
C TYR A 167 11.15 -10.37 -1.27
N VAL A 168 11.65 -10.23 -2.51
CA VAL A 168 13.07 -10.37 -2.82
C VAL A 168 13.89 -9.26 -2.16
N THR A 169 13.39 -8.01 -2.17
CA THR A 169 14.06 -6.90 -1.49
C THR A 169 14.34 -7.23 -0.03
N ARG A 170 13.34 -7.74 0.68
CA ARG A 170 13.45 -8.06 2.11
C ARG A 170 14.28 -9.31 2.38
N VAL A 171 14.04 -10.41 1.64
CA VAL A 171 14.62 -11.72 1.97
C VAL A 171 16.07 -11.84 1.53
N ASP A 172 16.43 -11.18 0.44
CA ASP A 172 17.79 -11.17 -0.10
C ASP A 172 18.59 -9.95 0.37
N GLU A 173 18.03 -9.17 1.33
CA GLU A 173 18.69 -8.04 1.99
C GLU A 173 19.17 -6.98 0.99
N PHE A 174 18.33 -6.59 0.02
CA PHE A 174 18.58 -5.45 -0.85
C PHE A 174 18.34 -4.13 -0.11
N ASP A 175 19.11 -3.10 -0.43
CA ASP A 175 18.94 -1.77 0.16
C ASP A 175 17.64 -1.12 -0.30
N CYS A 176 17.22 -1.43 -1.54
CA CYS A 176 16.03 -0.87 -2.17
C CYS A 176 15.48 -1.82 -3.24
N GLY A 177 14.15 -1.82 -3.39
CA GLY A 177 13.45 -2.46 -4.50
C GLY A 177 12.73 -1.41 -5.37
N ILE A 178 12.65 -1.66 -6.67
CA ILE A 178 11.92 -0.81 -7.61
C ILE A 178 11.01 -1.68 -8.45
N MET A 179 9.73 -1.30 -8.54
CA MET A 179 8.80 -1.91 -9.46
C MET A 179 8.31 -0.90 -10.50
N VAL A 180 8.48 -1.22 -11.78
CA VAL A 180 8.02 -0.40 -12.90
C VAL A 180 6.68 -0.93 -13.37
N THR A 181 5.60 -0.24 -12.99
CA THR A 181 4.21 -0.63 -13.27
C THR A 181 3.22 0.50 -13.02
N ALA A 182 2.09 0.49 -13.71
CA ALA A 182 0.92 1.29 -13.36
C ALA A 182 -0.29 0.42 -12.94
N SER A 183 -0.04 -0.81 -12.41
CA SER A 183 -1.06 -1.72 -11.89
C SER A 183 -2.19 -1.96 -12.91
N HIS A 184 -3.42 -1.59 -12.60
CA HIS A 184 -4.61 -1.81 -13.43
C HIS A 184 -4.85 -0.77 -14.54
N ASN A 185 -3.99 0.26 -14.67
CA ASN A 185 -4.14 1.28 -15.69
C ASN A 185 -3.93 0.71 -17.12
N PRO A 186 -4.41 1.39 -18.17
CA PRO A 186 -4.14 1.04 -19.57
C PRO A 186 -2.65 1.00 -19.91
N TYR A 187 -2.29 0.39 -21.03
CA TYR A 187 -0.89 0.13 -21.43
C TYR A 187 -0.05 1.39 -21.66
N TYR A 188 -0.66 2.52 -21.99
CA TYR A 188 0.03 3.78 -22.26
C TYR A 188 0.45 4.51 -20.98
N ASP A 189 -0.19 4.22 -19.85
CA ASP A 189 0.27 4.66 -18.55
C ASP A 189 1.39 3.77 -18.02
N ASN A 190 2.26 4.33 -17.18
CA ASN A 190 3.23 3.56 -16.41
C ASN A 190 3.46 4.21 -15.04
N GLY A 191 4.28 3.56 -14.22
CA GLY A 191 4.61 4.06 -12.89
C GLY A 191 5.90 3.47 -12.36
N ILE A 192 6.37 4.05 -11.27
CA ILE A 192 7.55 3.59 -10.55
C ILE A 192 7.20 3.55 -9.06
N LYS A 193 7.17 2.35 -8.48
CA LYS A 193 7.03 2.12 -7.04
C LYS A 193 8.41 1.89 -6.47
N VAL A 194 8.75 2.59 -5.38
CA VAL A 194 10.03 2.42 -4.67
C VAL A 194 9.76 1.78 -3.32
N ILE A 195 10.54 0.75 -3.00
CA ILE A 195 10.35 -0.14 -1.87
C ILE A 195 11.62 -0.10 -1.01
N ASN A 196 11.49 0.09 0.29
CA ASN A 196 12.60 0.10 1.23
C ASN A 196 13.15 -1.32 1.49
N SER A 197 14.25 -1.44 2.23
CA SER A 197 14.88 -2.73 2.55
C SER A 197 13.99 -3.70 3.35
N HIS A 198 12.90 -3.22 3.93
CA HIS A 198 11.93 -4.03 4.67
C HIS A 198 10.81 -4.57 3.76
N GLY A 199 10.84 -4.27 2.47
CA GLY A 199 9.79 -4.65 1.52
C GLY A 199 8.55 -3.74 1.58
N GLU A 200 8.65 -2.54 2.14
CA GLU A 200 7.56 -1.58 2.35
C GLU A 200 7.72 -0.38 1.42
N LYS A 201 6.65 0.38 1.23
CA LYS A 201 6.72 1.65 0.49
C LYS A 201 7.68 2.63 1.17
N LEU A 202 8.33 3.44 0.35
CA LEU A 202 9.25 4.45 0.83
C LEU A 202 8.53 5.53 1.66
N ASP A 203 9.22 6.10 2.66
CA ASP A 203 8.68 7.16 3.50
C ASP A 203 8.54 8.51 2.74
N ASP A 204 7.59 9.35 3.19
CA ASP A 204 7.29 10.63 2.55
C ASP A 204 8.48 11.61 2.54
N GLY A 205 9.36 11.52 3.54
CA GLY A 205 10.55 12.38 3.61
C GLY A 205 11.53 12.04 2.49
N THR A 206 11.81 10.76 2.27
CA THR A 206 12.66 10.30 1.17
C THR A 206 12.00 10.57 -0.19
N VAL A 207 10.67 10.38 -0.31
CA VAL A 207 9.91 10.71 -1.52
C VAL A 207 10.05 12.20 -1.87
N SER A 208 9.92 13.10 -0.89
CA SER A 208 10.06 14.55 -1.11
C SER A 208 11.47 14.92 -1.60
N LEU A 209 12.52 14.24 -1.13
CA LEU A 209 13.89 14.44 -1.62
C LEU A 209 14.05 13.95 -3.08
N ILE A 210 13.42 12.84 -3.45
CA ILE A 210 13.40 12.37 -4.85
C ILE A 210 12.74 13.42 -5.76
N GLU A 211 11.59 13.95 -5.35
CA GLU A 211 10.86 14.95 -6.13
C GLU A 211 11.67 16.26 -6.29
N ALA A 212 12.30 16.73 -5.22
CA ALA A 212 13.18 17.88 -5.26
C ALA A 212 14.32 17.68 -6.27
N TYR A 213 14.98 16.52 -6.25
CA TYR A 213 16.04 16.21 -7.21
C TYR A 213 15.52 16.11 -8.66
N ILE A 214 14.37 15.52 -8.89
CA ILE A 214 13.76 15.46 -10.22
C ILE A 214 13.52 16.88 -10.76
N ASP A 215 13.06 17.80 -9.92
CA ASP A 215 12.84 19.21 -10.28
C ASP A 215 14.14 20.04 -10.38
N GLY A 216 15.30 19.49 -10.00
CA GLY A 216 16.59 20.18 -10.02
C GLY A 216 16.86 21.02 -8.79
N ASP A 217 16.05 20.87 -7.72
CA ASP A 217 16.31 21.49 -6.41
C ASP A 217 17.21 20.60 -5.57
N LEU A 218 18.49 20.98 -5.47
CA LEU A 218 19.52 20.25 -4.73
C LEU A 218 19.68 20.74 -3.27
N ALA A 219 19.05 21.87 -2.91
CA ALA A 219 19.17 22.43 -1.57
C ALA A 219 18.67 21.51 -0.45
N PRO A 220 17.51 20.81 -0.59
CA PRO A 220 17.04 19.85 0.41
C PRO A 220 17.99 18.66 0.62
N LEU A 221 18.84 18.36 -0.38
CA LEU A 221 19.83 17.28 -0.32
C LEU A 221 21.15 17.73 0.33
N GLY A 222 21.32 19.02 0.59
CA GLY A 222 22.57 19.59 1.10
C GLY A 222 23.70 19.61 0.05
N ILE A 223 23.36 19.54 -1.24
CA ILE A 223 24.31 19.54 -2.35
C ILE A 223 24.50 20.95 -2.87
N THR A 224 25.76 21.40 -2.93
CA THR A 224 26.15 22.73 -3.44
C THR A 224 26.71 22.69 -4.87
N ALA A 225 26.94 21.49 -5.40
CA ALA A 225 27.34 21.28 -6.80
C ALA A 225 26.13 21.35 -7.72
N ASP A 226 26.37 21.43 -9.03
CA ASP A 226 25.29 21.52 -10.04
C ASP A 226 24.49 20.22 -10.21
N ASP A 227 25.02 19.07 -9.76
CA ASP A 227 24.34 17.76 -9.77
C ASP A 227 24.96 16.81 -8.73
N LEU A 228 24.33 15.65 -8.51
CA LEU A 228 24.85 14.56 -7.71
C LEU A 228 26.17 14.02 -8.31
N PRO A 229 27.15 13.60 -7.49
CA PRO A 229 28.41 13.08 -8.00
C PRO A 229 28.22 11.84 -8.86
N LEU A 230 29.03 11.72 -9.92
CA LEU A 230 29.10 10.54 -10.77
C LEU A 230 30.19 9.59 -10.25
N ALA A 231 29.89 8.30 -10.21
CA ALA A 231 30.89 7.27 -9.95
C ALA A 231 31.88 7.19 -11.12
N GLN A 232 33.13 6.93 -10.81
CA GLN A 232 34.21 6.87 -11.80
C GLN A 232 34.97 5.55 -11.70
N LYS A 233 35.52 5.09 -12.82
CA LYS A 233 36.39 3.91 -12.91
C LYS A 233 35.75 2.69 -12.26
N GLU A 234 36.46 2.04 -11.32
CA GLU A 234 36.00 0.87 -10.55
C GLU A 234 34.81 1.12 -9.64
N HIS A 235 34.43 2.37 -9.42
CA HIS A 235 33.27 2.75 -8.61
C HIS A 235 31.95 2.78 -9.38
N ILE A 236 31.99 2.69 -10.72
CA ILE A 236 30.76 2.54 -11.53
C ILE A 236 30.07 1.24 -11.14
N GLY A 237 28.75 1.28 -10.92
CA GLY A 237 27.96 0.11 -10.55
C GLY A 237 27.83 -0.93 -11.66
N CYS A 238 27.53 -2.16 -11.29
CA CYS A 238 27.33 -3.27 -12.20
C CYS A 238 25.84 -3.59 -12.38
N ILE A 239 25.50 -4.30 -13.48
CA ILE A 239 24.19 -4.85 -13.73
C ILE A 239 24.29 -6.36 -13.57
N HIS A 240 23.36 -6.94 -12.80
CA HIS A 240 23.27 -8.37 -12.55
C HIS A 240 21.90 -8.89 -13.04
N ASP A 241 21.90 -9.97 -13.81
CA ASP A 241 20.70 -10.76 -14.08
C ASP A 241 20.34 -11.54 -12.81
N TYR A 242 19.12 -11.33 -12.28
CA TYR A 242 18.72 -11.90 -10.99
C TYR A 242 17.40 -12.68 -11.06
N VAL A 243 17.17 -13.43 -12.12
CA VAL A 243 16.01 -14.32 -12.29
C VAL A 243 15.88 -15.32 -11.12
N ALA A 244 16.99 -15.67 -10.47
CA ALA A 244 16.99 -16.53 -9.28
C ALA A 244 16.11 -15.97 -8.14
N GLY A 245 16.05 -14.64 -7.96
CA GLY A 245 15.19 -13.99 -6.97
C GLY A 245 13.72 -14.25 -7.26
N ARG A 246 13.29 -14.07 -8.53
CA ARG A 246 11.92 -14.39 -8.95
C ARG A 246 11.57 -15.86 -8.71
N ASN A 247 12.46 -16.76 -9.05
CA ASN A 247 12.23 -18.19 -8.85
C ASN A 247 12.15 -18.55 -7.35
N ARG A 248 12.87 -17.84 -6.49
CA ARG A 248 12.77 -17.97 -5.03
C ARG A 248 11.39 -17.56 -4.51
N TYR A 249 10.84 -16.46 -5.04
CA TYR A 249 9.46 -16.04 -4.71
C TYR A 249 8.43 -17.10 -5.15
N ILE A 250 8.57 -17.70 -6.33
CA ILE A 250 7.72 -18.82 -6.77
C ILE A 250 7.82 -20.00 -5.79
N GLY A 251 9.04 -20.40 -5.42
CA GLY A 251 9.27 -21.45 -4.44
C GLY A 251 8.68 -21.13 -3.07
N TYR A 252 8.77 -19.88 -2.63
CA TYR A 252 8.15 -19.39 -1.40
C TYR A 252 6.64 -19.53 -1.45
N LEU A 253 5.97 -19.06 -2.51
CA LEU A 253 4.51 -19.21 -2.66
C LEU A 253 4.07 -20.67 -2.61
N ILE A 254 4.78 -21.57 -3.30
CA ILE A 254 4.50 -23.00 -3.28
C ILE A 254 4.64 -23.56 -1.85
N SER A 255 5.61 -23.08 -1.08
CA SER A 255 5.87 -23.57 0.28
C SER A 255 4.82 -23.16 1.31
N ILE A 256 3.96 -22.18 0.99
CA ILE A 256 2.88 -21.72 1.87
C ILE A 256 1.70 -22.70 1.87
N ALA A 257 1.44 -23.35 0.72
CA ALA A 257 0.36 -24.29 0.59
C ALA A 257 0.64 -25.57 1.40
N SER A 258 -0.35 -26.02 2.14
CA SER A 258 -0.32 -27.26 2.92
C SER A 258 -1.11 -28.40 2.27
N ASN A 259 -1.98 -28.08 1.32
CA ASN A 259 -2.83 -29.02 0.61
C ASN A 259 -2.30 -29.31 -0.81
N SER A 260 -2.66 -30.46 -1.34
CA SER A 260 -2.49 -30.79 -2.76
C SER A 260 -3.73 -30.37 -3.52
N TYR A 261 -3.55 -29.61 -4.61
CA TYR A 261 -4.68 -29.10 -5.43
C TYR A 261 -5.06 -30.04 -6.59
N LYS A 262 -4.63 -31.30 -6.58
CA LYS A 262 -4.91 -32.28 -7.66
C LYS A 262 -6.40 -32.48 -7.98
N LYS A 263 -7.29 -32.10 -7.08
CA LYS A 263 -8.74 -32.19 -7.28
C LYS A 263 -9.39 -30.87 -7.70
N LEU A 264 -8.62 -29.78 -7.77
CA LEU A 264 -9.13 -28.46 -8.11
C LEU A 264 -8.91 -28.14 -9.59
N LYS A 265 -9.96 -27.68 -10.24
CA LYS A 265 -9.94 -27.02 -11.56
C LYS A 265 -9.98 -25.52 -11.34
N ILE A 266 -8.88 -24.85 -11.67
CA ILE A 266 -8.69 -23.42 -11.38
C ILE A 266 -8.63 -22.62 -12.68
N GLY A 267 -9.52 -21.61 -12.81
CA GLY A 267 -9.41 -20.58 -13.83
C GLY A 267 -8.43 -19.49 -13.38
N ILE A 268 -7.58 -19.02 -14.26
CA ILE A 268 -6.60 -17.95 -13.97
C ILE A 268 -6.66 -16.92 -15.07
N ASP A 269 -6.91 -15.65 -14.71
CA ASP A 269 -6.74 -14.51 -15.61
C ASP A 269 -5.54 -13.68 -15.15
N CYS A 270 -4.49 -13.67 -15.98
CA CYS A 270 -3.23 -13.00 -15.70
C CYS A 270 -3.20 -11.53 -16.17
N ALA A 271 -4.31 -10.97 -16.64
CA ALA A 271 -4.40 -9.60 -17.14
C ALA A 271 -3.39 -9.25 -18.27
N ASN A 272 -2.81 -10.22 -18.96
CA ASN A 272 -1.61 -10.05 -19.80
C ASN A 272 -0.48 -9.29 -19.07
N GLY A 273 -0.47 -9.37 -17.74
CA GLY A 273 0.41 -8.65 -16.82
C GLY A 273 1.54 -9.51 -16.26
N ALA A 274 2.11 -9.06 -15.17
CA ALA A 274 3.32 -9.63 -14.56
C ALA A 274 3.14 -11.06 -14.02
N SER A 275 1.90 -11.47 -13.70
CA SER A 275 1.59 -12.82 -13.21
C SER A 275 1.61 -13.91 -14.28
N TRP A 276 1.68 -13.55 -15.58
CA TRP A 276 1.48 -14.47 -16.72
C TRP A 276 2.34 -15.74 -16.65
N SER A 277 3.58 -15.67 -16.18
CA SER A 277 4.50 -16.81 -16.06
C SER A 277 4.58 -17.37 -14.64
N ILE A 278 4.06 -16.65 -13.62
CA ILE A 278 4.21 -17.00 -12.21
C ILE A 278 2.99 -17.76 -11.70
N ALA A 279 1.77 -17.22 -11.92
CA ALA A 279 0.56 -17.79 -11.35
C ALA A 279 0.33 -19.23 -11.80
N ASN A 280 0.39 -19.48 -13.12
CA ASN A 280 0.25 -20.84 -13.66
C ASN A 280 1.33 -21.79 -13.13
N ALA A 281 2.58 -21.34 -13.03
CA ALA A 281 3.68 -22.17 -12.51
C ALA A 281 3.43 -22.61 -11.05
N VAL A 282 2.93 -21.69 -10.21
CA VAL A 282 2.60 -21.95 -8.80
C VAL A 282 1.46 -22.97 -8.69
N PHE A 283 0.30 -22.72 -9.31
CA PHE A 283 -0.87 -23.58 -9.17
C PHE A 283 -0.66 -24.96 -9.82
N SER A 284 0.05 -25.03 -10.94
CA SER A 284 0.44 -26.31 -11.57
C SER A 284 1.39 -27.10 -10.69
N ALA A 285 2.37 -26.46 -10.05
CA ALA A 285 3.29 -27.11 -9.11
C ALA A 285 2.55 -27.68 -7.87
N LEU A 286 1.47 -27.01 -7.43
CA LEU A 286 0.58 -27.50 -6.37
C LEU A 286 -0.35 -28.62 -6.83
N GLY A 287 -0.36 -28.92 -8.13
CA GLY A 287 -1.09 -30.02 -8.73
C GLY A 287 -2.47 -29.66 -9.29
N ALA A 288 -2.88 -28.40 -9.31
CA ALA A 288 -4.16 -27.98 -9.85
C ALA A 288 -4.24 -28.22 -11.37
N GLN A 289 -5.44 -28.51 -11.85
CA GLN A 289 -5.76 -28.42 -13.27
C GLN A 289 -6.09 -26.96 -13.61
N THR A 290 -5.16 -26.27 -14.26
CA THR A 290 -5.28 -24.85 -14.55
C THR A 290 -5.85 -24.56 -15.96
N TYR A 291 -6.67 -23.53 -16.06
CA TYR A 291 -7.20 -22.96 -17.30
C TYR A 291 -6.86 -21.47 -17.32
N VAL A 292 -5.93 -21.08 -18.17
CA VAL A 292 -5.33 -19.74 -18.12
C VAL A 292 -5.77 -18.89 -19.30
N ILE A 293 -6.17 -17.65 -19.01
CA ILE A 293 -6.43 -16.60 -19.98
C ILE A 293 -5.62 -15.34 -19.64
N GLY A 294 -5.56 -14.37 -20.53
CA GLY A 294 -4.78 -13.16 -20.31
C GLY A 294 -3.30 -13.43 -20.06
N ASN A 295 -2.71 -14.42 -20.73
CA ASN A 295 -1.32 -14.89 -20.51
C ASN A 295 -0.42 -14.78 -21.75
N GLU A 296 -0.80 -13.95 -22.72
CA GLU A 296 -0.03 -13.69 -23.97
C GLU A 296 0.32 -12.19 -24.08
N PRO A 297 1.17 -11.65 -23.18
CA PRO A 297 1.49 -10.24 -23.18
C PRO A 297 2.27 -9.82 -24.44
N ASN A 298 1.83 -8.75 -25.07
CA ASN A 298 2.50 -8.17 -26.26
C ASN A 298 3.04 -6.74 -26.02
N GLY A 299 2.92 -6.26 -24.78
CA GLY A 299 3.35 -4.92 -24.37
C GLY A 299 2.29 -3.83 -24.51
N LEU A 300 1.16 -4.12 -25.16
CA LEU A 300 0.08 -3.17 -25.43
C LEU A 300 -1.30 -3.65 -24.92
N ASN A 301 -1.40 -4.90 -24.48
CA ASN A 301 -2.65 -5.55 -24.12
C ASN A 301 -2.80 -5.84 -22.60
N ILE A 302 -1.96 -5.26 -21.75
CA ILE A 302 -2.09 -5.38 -20.31
C ILE A 302 -3.41 -4.76 -19.83
N ASN A 303 -4.19 -5.49 -19.02
CA ASN A 303 -5.53 -5.10 -18.52
C ASN A 303 -6.59 -4.83 -19.62
N ASP A 304 -6.28 -5.12 -20.88
CA ASP A 304 -7.22 -4.87 -21.98
C ASP A 304 -8.26 -6.00 -22.05
N ASN A 305 -9.48 -5.68 -21.61
CA ASN A 305 -10.60 -6.63 -21.50
C ASN A 305 -10.25 -7.93 -20.74
N CYS A 306 -9.38 -7.86 -19.75
CA CYS A 306 -8.95 -8.99 -18.92
C CYS A 306 -8.52 -8.53 -17.52
N GLY A 307 -8.32 -9.50 -16.63
CA GLY A 307 -7.86 -9.29 -15.26
C GLY A 307 -8.94 -8.79 -14.31
N SER A 308 -8.54 -8.29 -13.16
CA SER A 308 -9.43 -7.93 -12.04
C SER A 308 -10.39 -6.78 -12.33
N THR A 309 -10.15 -5.98 -13.37
CA THR A 309 -11.03 -4.89 -13.79
C THR A 309 -12.02 -5.28 -14.90
N HIS A 310 -11.83 -6.44 -15.54
CA HIS A 310 -12.66 -6.98 -16.63
C HIS A 310 -12.84 -8.49 -16.45
N ILE A 311 -13.72 -8.84 -15.52
CA ILE A 311 -13.82 -10.19 -14.97
C ILE A 311 -14.71 -11.13 -15.79
N GLU A 312 -15.44 -10.59 -16.77
CA GLU A 312 -16.49 -11.28 -17.52
C GLU A 312 -15.97 -12.50 -18.28
N ASN A 313 -14.76 -12.42 -18.84
CA ASN A 313 -14.12 -13.52 -19.54
C ASN A 313 -13.79 -14.69 -18.61
N LEU A 314 -13.33 -14.41 -17.39
CA LEU A 314 -13.06 -15.43 -16.40
C LEU A 314 -14.36 -16.05 -15.86
N GLN A 315 -15.41 -15.25 -15.64
CA GLN A 315 -16.73 -15.77 -15.25
C GLN A 315 -17.30 -16.73 -16.29
N LYS A 316 -17.16 -16.38 -17.58
CA LYS A 316 -17.56 -17.24 -18.68
C LYS A 316 -16.76 -18.54 -18.71
N LEU A 317 -15.43 -18.46 -18.56
CA LEU A 317 -14.53 -19.62 -18.52
C LEU A 317 -14.90 -20.56 -17.37
N VAL A 318 -15.15 -20.03 -16.16
CA VAL A 318 -15.53 -20.83 -14.99
C VAL A 318 -16.81 -21.62 -15.27
N ARG A 319 -17.85 -20.96 -15.80
CA ARG A 319 -19.13 -21.61 -16.13
C ARG A 319 -19.00 -22.64 -17.24
N GLU A 320 -18.30 -22.30 -18.35
CA GLU A 320 -18.20 -23.20 -19.51
C GLU A 320 -17.37 -24.44 -19.24
N LYS A 321 -16.33 -24.32 -18.42
CA LYS A 321 -15.42 -25.42 -18.08
C LYS A 321 -15.78 -26.14 -16.78
N HIS A 322 -16.84 -25.68 -16.09
CA HIS A 322 -17.23 -26.18 -14.77
C HIS A 322 -16.04 -26.23 -13.80
N LEU A 323 -15.41 -25.04 -13.62
CA LEU A 323 -14.27 -24.90 -12.75
C LEU A 323 -14.73 -24.74 -11.29
N ASP A 324 -13.88 -25.16 -10.35
CA ASP A 324 -14.18 -25.06 -8.92
C ASP A 324 -13.99 -23.63 -8.41
N ILE A 325 -13.07 -22.86 -9.00
CA ILE A 325 -12.75 -21.48 -8.63
C ILE A 325 -12.01 -20.78 -9.79
N GLY A 326 -12.19 -19.46 -9.89
CA GLY A 326 -11.41 -18.59 -10.77
C GLY A 326 -10.66 -17.52 -9.98
N PHE A 327 -9.47 -17.11 -10.46
CA PHE A 327 -8.69 -16.00 -9.91
C PHE A 327 -8.32 -15.02 -11.01
N ALA A 328 -8.63 -13.74 -10.81
CA ALA A 328 -8.24 -12.65 -11.69
C ALA A 328 -7.27 -11.73 -10.96
N PHE A 329 -6.13 -11.47 -11.59
CA PHE A 329 -5.11 -10.54 -11.11
C PHE A 329 -5.19 -9.21 -11.88
N ASP A 330 -4.57 -8.16 -11.34
CA ASP A 330 -4.29 -6.96 -12.09
C ASP A 330 -2.88 -7.00 -12.72
N GLY A 331 -2.49 -5.93 -13.41
CA GLY A 331 -1.29 -5.92 -14.24
C GLY A 331 0.02 -6.24 -13.50
N ASP A 332 0.15 -5.92 -12.21
CA ASP A 332 1.32 -6.24 -11.38
C ASP A 332 1.02 -7.24 -10.25
N ALA A 333 -0.19 -7.80 -10.26
CA ALA A 333 -0.66 -8.87 -9.40
C ALA A 333 -0.54 -8.60 -7.89
N ASP A 334 -0.68 -7.33 -7.49
CA ASP A 334 -0.83 -6.97 -6.09
C ASP A 334 -2.30 -7.10 -5.63
N ARG A 335 -3.24 -7.34 -6.58
CA ARG A 335 -4.67 -7.59 -6.37
C ARG A 335 -5.09 -8.95 -6.87
N CYS A 336 -6.14 -9.49 -6.20
CA CYS A 336 -6.83 -10.71 -6.61
C CYS A 336 -8.34 -10.57 -6.37
N LEU A 337 -9.13 -10.82 -7.40
CA LEU A 337 -10.55 -11.13 -7.26
C LEU A 337 -10.76 -12.60 -7.57
N ALA A 338 -11.76 -13.22 -6.92
CA ALA A 338 -12.09 -14.61 -7.19
C ALA A 338 -13.46 -14.75 -7.84
N ILE A 339 -13.68 -15.88 -8.50
CA ILE A 339 -14.97 -16.30 -9.09
C ILE A 339 -15.34 -17.63 -8.46
N ASP A 340 -16.55 -17.76 -7.95
CA ASP A 340 -17.07 -19.01 -7.42
C ASP A 340 -17.45 -20.00 -8.55
N GLU A 341 -17.73 -21.24 -8.22
CA GLU A 341 -18.10 -22.29 -9.16
C GLU A 341 -19.39 -22.01 -9.96
N ASN A 342 -20.18 -21.03 -9.54
CA ASN A 342 -21.41 -20.58 -10.24
C ASN A 342 -21.12 -19.41 -11.18
N GLY A 343 -19.89 -18.88 -11.16
CA GLY A 343 -19.48 -17.72 -11.94
C GLY A 343 -19.80 -16.36 -11.29
N ASN A 344 -20.06 -16.31 -9.99
CA ASN A 344 -20.26 -15.07 -9.25
C ASN A 344 -18.93 -14.50 -8.79
N VAL A 345 -18.85 -13.17 -8.74
CA VAL A 345 -17.66 -12.45 -8.27
C VAL A 345 -17.56 -12.54 -6.75
N VAL A 346 -16.38 -12.87 -6.27
CA VAL A 346 -15.96 -12.83 -4.87
C VAL A 346 -14.89 -11.75 -4.77
N ASP A 347 -15.31 -10.55 -4.35
CA ASP A 347 -14.46 -9.37 -4.27
C ASP A 347 -13.54 -9.39 -3.04
N GLY A 348 -12.71 -8.34 -2.87
CA GLY A 348 -11.77 -8.26 -1.77
C GLY A 348 -12.43 -8.29 -0.39
N ASP A 349 -13.62 -7.69 -0.24
CA ASP A 349 -14.37 -7.73 1.01
C ASP A 349 -14.78 -9.19 1.34
N ALA A 350 -15.33 -9.90 0.37
CA ALA A 350 -15.74 -11.30 0.53
C ALA A 350 -14.54 -12.23 0.79
N ILE A 351 -13.39 -11.98 0.14
CA ILE A 351 -12.15 -12.72 0.40
C ILE A 351 -11.67 -12.47 1.84
N ILE A 352 -11.69 -11.22 2.32
CA ILE A 352 -11.33 -10.89 3.71
C ILE A 352 -12.26 -11.58 4.71
N TYR A 353 -13.57 -11.71 4.41
CA TYR A 353 -14.51 -12.47 5.25
C TYR A 353 -14.09 -13.93 5.38
N VAL A 354 -13.85 -14.60 4.25
CA VAL A 354 -13.46 -16.02 4.24
C VAL A 354 -12.14 -16.23 4.98
N LEU A 355 -11.12 -15.42 4.65
CA LEU A 355 -9.80 -15.54 5.27
C LEU A 355 -9.79 -15.08 6.73
N GLY A 356 -10.53 -14.04 7.10
CA GLY A 356 -10.70 -13.61 8.49
C GLY A 356 -11.33 -14.69 9.37
N LYS A 357 -12.40 -15.34 8.86
CA LYS A 357 -13.04 -16.49 9.51
C LYS A 357 -12.06 -17.67 9.69
N ARG A 358 -11.27 -17.97 8.65
CA ARG A 358 -10.21 -18.99 8.69
C ARG A 358 -9.15 -18.66 9.76
N LEU A 359 -8.63 -17.43 9.78
CA LEU A 359 -7.62 -17.01 10.75
C LEU A 359 -8.16 -17.06 12.18
N LYS A 360 -9.43 -16.65 12.39
CA LYS A 360 -10.09 -16.75 13.68
C LYS A 360 -10.23 -18.20 14.13
N SER A 361 -10.69 -19.10 13.27
CA SER A 361 -10.83 -20.53 13.61
C SER A 361 -9.49 -21.19 13.95
N LYS A 362 -8.38 -20.70 13.38
CA LYS A 362 -7.02 -21.16 13.69
C LYS A 362 -6.38 -20.42 14.89
N GLY A 363 -7.08 -19.49 15.52
CA GLY A 363 -6.56 -18.70 16.66
C GLY A 363 -5.43 -17.74 16.30
N THR A 364 -5.36 -17.31 15.02
CA THR A 364 -4.30 -16.45 14.49
C THR A 364 -4.80 -15.07 14.03
N LEU A 365 -6.08 -14.76 14.24
CA LEU A 365 -6.63 -13.43 13.98
C LEU A 365 -6.44 -12.55 15.22
N THR A 366 -5.51 -11.63 15.18
CA THR A 366 -5.20 -10.73 16.31
C THR A 366 -6.43 -9.93 16.71
N ASP A 367 -6.80 -9.97 18.00
CA ASP A 367 -7.95 -9.27 18.60
C ASP A 367 -9.29 -9.50 17.89
N ASP A 368 -9.40 -10.62 17.15
CA ASP A 368 -10.54 -10.91 16.26
C ASP A 368 -10.87 -9.74 15.32
N THR A 369 -9.84 -9.09 14.77
CA THR A 369 -9.99 -7.84 14.02
C THR A 369 -9.42 -7.95 12.60
N VAL A 370 -10.15 -7.40 11.63
CA VAL A 370 -9.69 -7.17 10.24
C VAL A 370 -9.61 -5.67 9.96
N VAL A 371 -8.70 -5.26 9.08
CA VAL A 371 -8.56 -3.86 8.66
C VAL A 371 -9.10 -3.68 7.25
N MET A 372 -9.93 -2.68 7.05
CA MET A 372 -10.61 -2.38 5.80
C MET A 372 -10.59 -0.88 5.53
N THR A 373 -10.99 -0.46 4.33
CA THR A 373 -11.17 0.96 4.04
C THR A 373 -12.61 1.39 4.26
N VAL A 374 -12.81 2.71 4.33
CA VAL A 374 -14.16 3.29 4.37
C VAL A 374 -15.00 3.00 3.11
N MET A 375 -14.45 2.34 2.09
CA MET A 375 -15.19 1.92 0.89
C MET A 375 -15.82 0.54 1.01
N SER A 376 -15.39 -0.27 1.97
CA SER A 376 -15.94 -1.63 2.17
C SER A 376 -17.43 -1.58 2.53
N ASN A 377 -18.19 -2.54 2.02
CA ASN A 377 -19.65 -2.55 2.11
C ASN A 377 -20.15 -2.72 3.56
N SER A 378 -21.10 -1.91 4.00
CA SER A 378 -21.61 -1.98 5.39
C SER A 378 -22.35 -3.29 5.71
N GLY A 379 -22.98 -3.93 4.74
CA GLY A 379 -23.59 -5.26 4.92
C GLY A 379 -22.54 -6.35 5.16
N PHE A 380 -21.37 -6.20 4.54
CA PHE A 380 -20.23 -7.05 4.81
C PHE A 380 -19.71 -6.88 6.26
N VAL A 381 -19.61 -5.65 6.75
CA VAL A 381 -19.24 -5.36 8.14
C VAL A 381 -20.21 -6.04 9.12
N GLU A 382 -21.54 -5.91 8.89
CA GLU A 382 -22.55 -6.62 9.68
C GLU A 382 -22.34 -8.15 9.67
N SER A 383 -21.89 -8.70 8.54
CA SER A 383 -21.67 -10.14 8.40
C SER A 383 -20.46 -10.62 9.19
N LEU A 384 -19.40 -9.83 9.27
CA LEU A 384 -18.24 -10.08 10.13
C LEU A 384 -18.60 -9.97 11.62
N GLU A 385 -19.35 -8.95 12.02
CA GLU A 385 -19.79 -8.76 13.40
C GLU A 385 -20.61 -9.96 13.92
N LYS A 386 -21.47 -10.55 13.07
CA LYS A 386 -22.27 -11.75 13.42
C LYS A 386 -21.43 -12.97 13.76
N ILE A 387 -20.22 -13.07 13.21
CA ILE A 387 -19.27 -14.14 13.54
C ILE A 387 -18.21 -13.70 14.56
N GLY A 388 -18.44 -12.53 15.19
CA GLY A 388 -17.58 -11.97 16.24
C GLY A 388 -16.23 -11.47 15.74
N ILE A 389 -16.15 -11.04 14.48
CA ILE A 389 -14.97 -10.38 13.92
C ILE A 389 -15.23 -8.86 13.86
N LYS A 390 -14.32 -8.09 14.42
CA LYS A 390 -14.35 -6.62 14.41
C LYS A 390 -13.75 -6.07 13.14
N CYS A 391 -14.23 -4.89 12.72
CA CYS A 391 -13.68 -4.16 11.59
C CYS A 391 -13.08 -2.83 12.02
N VAL A 392 -11.86 -2.56 11.63
CA VAL A 392 -11.23 -1.24 11.74
C VAL A 392 -11.18 -0.62 10.36
N HIS A 393 -11.70 0.61 10.23
CA HIS A 393 -11.76 1.32 8.96
C HIS A 393 -10.65 2.37 8.86
N THR A 394 -10.00 2.41 7.71
CA THR A 394 -8.99 3.41 7.35
C THR A 394 -9.48 4.27 6.19
N ALA A 395 -8.75 5.35 5.91
CA ALA A 395 -8.89 6.05 4.65
C ALA A 395 -8.58 5.11 3.47
N VAL A 396 -9.06 5.46 2.27
CA VAL A 396 -8.80 4.69 1.04
C VAL A 396 -7.33 4.77 0.67
N GLY A 397 -6.75 3.62 0.40
CA GLY A 397 -5.36 3.43 0.01
C GLY A 397 -4.69 2.36 0.86
N ASP A 398 -4.02 1.44 0.19
CA ASP A 398 -3.32 0.30 0.77
C ASP A 398 -2.29 0.70 1.85
N ARG A 399 -1.67 1.88 1.71
CA ARG A 399 -0.76 2.46 2.70
C ARG A 399 -1.43 2.62 4.06
N PHE A 400 -2.64 3.19 4.11
CA PHE A 400 -3.36 3.40 5.38
C PHE A 400 -3.79 2.08 6.02
N VAL A 401 -4.17 1.09 5.19
CA VAL A 401 -4.46 -0.27 5.66
C VAL A 401 -3.21 -0.88 6.29
N TYR A 402 -2.07 -0.82 5.60
CA TYR A 402 -0.81 -1.38 6.08
C TYR A 402 -0.32 -0.69 7.35
N GLU A 403 -0.31 0.63 7.41
CA GLU A 403 0.06 1.40 8.61
C GLU A 403 -0.81 1.02 9.83
N CYS A 404 -2.13 0.90 9.63
CA CYS A 404 -3.04 0.47 10.68
C CYS A 404 -2.73 -0.96 11.15
N MET A 405 -2.47 -1.88 10.21
CA MET A 405 -2.09 -3.27 10.54
C MET A 405 -0.78 -3.34 11.31
N GLN A 406 0.22 -2.54 10.94
CA GLN A 406 1.53 -2.52 11.60
C GLN A 406 1.43 -1.98 13.02
N ASN A 407 0.77 -0.83 13.20
CA ASN A 407 0.65 -0.17 14.50
C ASN A 407 -0.11 -1.01 15.54
N ASN A 408 -1.05 -1.85 15.10
CA ASN A 408 -1.90 -2.66 15.98
C ASN A 408 -1.61 -4.17 15.89
N ASN A 409 -0.61 -4.56 15.11
CA ASN A 409 -0.25 -5.96 14.86
C ASN A 409 -1.40 -6.82 14.29
N TYR A 410 -2.32 -6.24 13.51
CA TYR A 410 -3.42 -6.99 12.90
C TYR A 410 -2.94 -7.94 11.79
N ALA A 411 -3.58 -9.11 11.70
CA ALA A 411 -3.13 -10.22 10.87
C ALA A 411 -3.50 -10.09 9.38
N ILE A 412 -4.63 -9.44 9.07
CA ILE A 412 -5.17 -9.31 7.71
C ILE A 412 -5.86 -7.96 7.55
N GLY A 413 -5.70 -7.38 6.37
CA GLY A 413 -6.44 -6.19 5.94
C GLY A 413 -6.40 -6.05 4.43
N GLY A 414 -7.23 -5.16 3.89
CA GLY A 414 -7.24 -4.91 2.45
C GLY A 414 -8.40 -4.02 2.00
N GLU A 415 -8.63 -4.06 0.71
CA GLU A 415 -9.60 -3.25 0.01
C GLU A 415 -10.54 -4.12 -0.84
N GLN A 416 -11.76 -3.64 -1.08
CA GLN A 416 -12.72 -4.29 -1.97
C GLN A 416 -12.14 -4.60 -3.36
N SER A 417 -11.20 -3.78 -3.83
CA SER A 417 -10.49 -3.97 -5.11
C SER A 417 -9.63 -5.24 -5.19
N GLY A 418 -9.50 -5.98 -4.08
CA GLY A 418 -8.70 -7.21 -4.01
C GLY A 418 -7.25 -7.02 -3.58
N HIS A 419 -6.82 -5.82 -3.21
CA HIS A 419 -5.51 -5.60 -2.58
C HIS A 419 -5.56 -6.07 -1.13
N ILE A 420 -5.07 -7.28 -0.87
CA ILE A 420 -5.17 -7.95 0.44
C ILE A 420 -3.78 -8.22 0.99
N ILE A 421 -3.55 -7.77 2.22
CA ILE A 421 -2.30 -7.94 2.95
C ILE A 421 -2.50 -9.00 4.03
N ILE A 422 -1.70 -10.05 4.00
CA ILE A 422 -1.65 -11.09 5.04
C ILE A 422 -0.31 -10.97 5.74
N LYS A 423 -0.28 -10.25 6.87
CA LYS A 423 0.93 -9.76 7.55
C LYS A 423 1.98 -10.85 7.81
N LYS A 424 1.54 -12.07 8.10
CA LYS A 424 2.45 -13.21 8.33
C LYS A 424 3.37 -13.50 7.13
N TYR A 425 2.89 -13.21 5.92
CA TYR A 425 3.53 -13.64 4.68
C TYR A 425 4.05 -12.49 3.82
N ALA A 426 3.38 -11.34 3.83
CA ALA A 426 3.69 -10.21 2.96
C ALA A 426 3.57 -8.86 3.66
N THR A 427 4.33 -7.86 3.19
CA THR A 427 4.29 -6.46 3.64
C THR A 427 3.48 -5.55 2.70
N THR A 428 2.95 -6.12 1.64
CA THR A 428 2.07 -5.45 0.64
C THR A 428 0.99 -6.44 0.20
N GLY A 429 0.01 -5.99 -0.57
CA GLY A 429 -0.93 -6.87 -1.21
C GLY A 429 -0.22 -7.88 -2.12
N ASP A 430 -0.67 -9.11 -2.09
CA ASP A 430 -0.15 -10.20 -2.91
C ASP A 430 -1.32 -11.04 -3.44
N GLY A 431 -1.64 -10.83 -4.72
CA GLY A 431 -2.78 -11.47 -5.34
C GLY A 431 -2.61 -12.99 -5.43
N ILE A 432 -1.41 -13.49 -5.75
CA ILE A 432 -1.18 -14.93 -5.90
C ILE A 432 -1.19 -15.61 -4.52
N LEU A 433 -0.61 -14.99 -3.50
CA LEU A 433 -0.72 -15.45 -2.11
C LEU A 433 -2.18 -15.49 -1.64
N THR A 434 -2.94 -14.45 -1.93
CA THR A 434 -4.37 -14.37 -1.60
C THR A 434 -5.15 -15.51 -2.26
N ALA A 435 -4.89 -15.79 -3.53
CA ALA A 435 -5.49 -16.90 -4.28
C ALA A 435 -5.12 -18.27 -3.67
N ILE A 436 -3.86 -18.47 -3.27
CA ILE A 436 -3.42 -19.68 -2.56
C ILE A 436 -4.19 -19.84 -1.25
N MET A 437 -4.26 -18.80 -0.43
CA MET A 437 -4.93 -18.86 0.88
C MET A 437 -6.42 -19.16 0.76
N LEU A 438 -7.07 -18.65 -0.30
CA LEU A 438 -8.47 -18.95 -0.57
C LEU A 438 -8.67 -20.39 -1.06
N ALA A 439 -7.78 -20.89 -1.94
CA ALA A 439 -7.77 -22.29 -2.36
C ALA A 439 -7.50 -23.24 -1.18
N GLU A 440 -6.61 -22.88 -0.25
CA GLU A 440 -6.39 -23.62 1.00
C GLU A 440 -7.66 -23.74 1.84
N GLU A 441 -8.47 -22.65 1.94
CA GLU A 441 -9.74 -22.71 2.69
C GLU A 441 -10.77 -23.61 2.02
N VAL A 442 -10.87 -23.56 0.69
CA VAL A 442 -11.74 -24.45 -0.07
C VAL A 442 -11.31 -25.93 0.14
N CYS A 443 -10.02 -26.22 0.13
CA CYS A 443 -9.49 -27.58 0.38
C CYS A 443 -9.73 -28.05 1.81
N ASP A 444 -9.40 -27.21 2.81
CA ASP A 444 -9.49 -27.56 4.24
C ASP A 444 -10.94 -27.78 4.67
N SER A 445 -11.84 -26.86 4.30
CA SER A 445 -13.25 -26.92 4.65
C SER A 445 -14.04 -27.95 3.81
N LYS A 446 -13.51 -28.36 2.66
CA LYS A 446 -14.21 -29.17 1.63
C LYS A 446 -15.53 -28.54 1.20
N THR A 447 -15.59 -27.22 1.18
CA THR A 447 -16.79 -26.44 0.93
C THR A 447 -16.55 -25.56 -0.29
N ALA A 448 -17.51 -25.54 -1.22
CA ALA A 448 -17.45 -24.69 -2.40
C ALA A 448 -17.40 -23.20 -2.02
N LEU A 449 -16.74 -22.37 -2.84
CA LEU A 449 -16.52 -20.96 -2.53
C LEU A 449 -17.86 -20.19 -2.37
N SER A 450 -18.88 -20.50 -3.19
CA SER A 450 -20.21 -19.90 -3.07
C SER A 450 -20.85 -20.14 -1.68
N LYS A 451 -20.59 -21.29 -1.07
CA LYS A 451 -21.10 -21.61 0.28
C LYS A 451 -20.30 -20.93 1.38
N LEU A 452 -19.01 -20.67 1.18
CA LEU A 452 -18.19 -19.91 2.11
C LEU A 452 -18.60 -18.44 2.17
N THR A 453 -19.07 -17.89 1.04
CA THR A 453 -19.50 -16.49 0.90
C THR A 453 -21.00 -16.27 1.09
N GLU A 454 -21.84 -17.33 1.07
CA GLU A 454 -23.30 -17.26 1.23
C GLU A 454 -23.77 -16.43 2.46
N PRO A 455 -23.08 -16.46 3.63
CA PRO A 455 -23.49 -15.67 4.78
C PRO A 455 -23.24 -14.16 4.65
N ILE A 456 -22.55 -13.72 3.61
CA ILE A 456 -22.19 -12.31 3.43
C ILE A 456 -23.40 -11.55 2.92
N LYS A 457 -23.73 -10.48 3.63
CA LYS A 457 -24.75 -9.53 3.20
C LYS A 457 -24.11 -8.40 2.43
N ILE A 458 -24.61 -8.07 1.28
CA ILE A 458 -24.17 -6.94 0.46
C ILE A 458 -25.34 -5.96 0.30
N TYR A 459 -25.12 -4.71 0.64
CA TYR A 459 -26.04 -3.64 0.32
C TYR A 459 -25.77 -3.12 -1.09
N PRO A 460 -26.83 -2.85 -1.89
CA PRO A 460 -26.68 -2.09 -3.12
C PRO A 460 -25.93 -0.76 -2.87
N GLN A 461 -25.08 -0.39 -3.82
CA GLN A 461 -24.33 0.86 -3.81
C GLN A 461 -24.67 1.69 -5.05
N TYR A 462 -24.75 2.99 -4.89
CA TYR A 462 -24.84 3.93 -5.99
C TYR A 462 -23.81 5.06 -5.83
N LEU A 463 -23.05 5.31 -6.89
CA LEU A 463 -22.02 6.34 -6.95
C LEU A 463 -22.45 7.45 -7.91
N GLN A 464 -22.47 8.68 -7.42
CA GLN A 464 -22.75 9.85 -8.23
C GLN A 464 -21.65 10.90 -8.08
N ASN A 465 -21.14 11.38 -9.20
CA ASN A 465 -20.16 12.44 -9.26
C ASN A 465 -20.85 13.79 -9.48
N VAL A 466 -20.53 14.77 -8.65
CA VAL A 466 -21.06 16.14 -8.76
C VAL A 466 -19.89 17.11 -8.96
N ARG A 467 -19.87 17.82 -10.10
CA ARG A 467 -18.88 18.87 -10.36
C ARG A 467 -19.18 20.11 -9.54
N VAL A 468 -18.18 20.62 -8.81
CA VAL A 468 -18.32 21.75 -7.90
C VAL A 468 -17.25 22.80 -8.12
N LYS A 469 -17.59 24.07 -7.83
CA LYS A 469 -16.67 25.22 -7.90
C LYS A 469 -15.58 25.16 -6.82
N ASN A 470 -15.98 24.78 -5.60
CA ASN A 470 -15.10 24.62 -4.44
C ASN A 470 -15.53 23.41 -3.63
N LYS A 471 -14.65 22.43 -3.53
CA LYS A 471 -14.91 21.14 -2.84
C LYS A 471 -15.10 21.32 -1.34
N ASP A 472 -14.27 22.15 -0.71
CA ASP A 472 -14.31 22.36 0.74
C ASP A 472 -15.59 23.09 1.14
N ALA A 473 -15.93 24.17 0.44
CA ALA A 473 -17.15 24.92 0.69
C ALA A 473 -18.42 24.05 0.55
N ALA A 474 -18.46 23.16 -0.44
CA ALA A 474 -19.60 22.27 -0.66
C ALA A 474 -19.74 21.19 0.42
N VAL A 475 -18.64 20.63 0.94
CA VAL A 475 -18.67 19.62 2.02
C VAL A 475 -19.01 20.27 3.37
N GLU A 476 -18.56 21.51 3.60
CA GLU A 476 -18.80 22.24 4.84
C GLU A 476 -20.19 22.92 4.88
N ASP A 477 -20.93 22.94 3.77
CA ASP A 477 -22.25 23.56 3.69
C ASP A 477 -23.24 22.94 4.69
N LYS A 478 -23.97 23.80 5.40
CA LYS A 478 -24.91 23.39 6.45
C LYS A 478 -26.06 22.54 5.91
N ASN A 479 -26.61 22.91 4.75
CA ASN A 479 -27.72 22.18 4.13
C ASN A 479 -27.29 20.80 3.64
N VAL A 480 -26.06 20.68 3.13
CA VAL A 480 -25.47 19.40 2.73
C VAL A 480 -25.27 18.50 3.95
N LYS A 481 -24.73 19.03 5.05
CA LYS A 481 -24.58 18.27 6.31
C LYS A 481 -25.93 17.85 6.91
N GLU A 482 -26.94 18.70 6.86
CA GLU A 482 -28.29 18.36 7.30
C GLU A 482 -28.92 17.28 6.41
N ALA A 483 -28.73 17.33 5.09
CA ALA A 483 -29.20 16.28 4.17
C ALA A 483 -28.55 14.94 4.47
N ILE A 484 -27.23 14.90 4.70
CA ILE A 484 -26.51 13.68 5.12
C ILE A 484 -27.12 13.12 6.40
N ALA A 485 -27.26 13.92 7.46
CA ALA A 485 -27.79 13.48 8.74
C ALA A 485 -29.24 12.95 8.64
N ASN A 486 -30.05 13.54 7.76
CA ASN A 486 -31.41 13.07 7.52
C ASN A 486 -31.43 11.73 6.78
N ILE A 487 -30.59 11.55 5.76
CA ILE A 487 -30.44 10.27 5.04
C ILE A 487 -29.93 9.18 5.97
N GLU A 488 -28.94 9.47 6.82
CA GLU A 488 -28.42 8.49 7.81
C GLU A 488 -29.50 8.03 8.79
N LYS A 489 -30.40 8.95 9.22
CA LYS A 489 -31.55 8.57 10.05
C LYS A 489 -32.53 7.67 9.30
N LEU A 490 -32.80 7.95 8.01
CA LEU A 490 -33.68 7.11 7.17
C LEU A 490 -33.10 5.71 6.93
N LEU A 491 -31.79 5.63 6.74
CA LEU A 491 -31.06 4.37 6.57
C LEU A 491 -31.08 3.49 7.83
N ASN A 492 -31.24 4.07 9.02
CA ASN A 492 -31.35 3.37 10.30
C ASN A 492 -30.31 2.23 10.47
N ARG A 493 -29.04 2.53 10.23
CA ARG A 493 -27.88 1.60 10.24
C ARG A 493 -27.93 0.50 9.15
N GLN A 494 -28.87 0.57 8.20
CA GLN A 494 -29.00 -0.40 7.10
C GLN A 494 -28.55 0.21 5.78
N GLY A 495 -27.33 0.68 5.78
CA GLY A 495 -26.69 1.44 4.74
C GLY A 495 -25.93 2.63 5.31
N ARG A 496 -25.37 3.46 4.45
CA ARG A 496 -24.60 4.66 4.83
C ARG A 496 -24.50 5.67 3.70
N VAL A 497 -24.10 6.87 4.07
CA VAL A 497 -23.73 7.94 3.15
C VAL A 497 -22.24 8.18 3.25
N LEU A 498 -21.56 8.25 2.12
CA LEU A 498 -20.18 8.70 2.05
C LEU A 498 -20.05 9.83 1.04
N LEU A 499 -19.65 11.00 1.52
CA LEU A 499 -19.35 12.17 0.71
C LEU A 499 -17.83 12.37 0.68
N ARG A 500 -17.23 12.32 -0.52
CA ARG A 500 -15.79 12.36 -0.67
C ARG A 500 -15.36 13.34 -1.77
N GLN A 501 -14.34 14.13 -1.48
CA GLN A 501 -13.68 14.97 -2.47
C GLN A 501 -12.77 14.15 -3.38
N SER A 502 -12.80 14.44 -4.69
CA SER A 502 -11.80 13.89 -5.61
C SER A 502 -10.45 14.58 -5.39
N GLY A 503 -9.36 13.80 -5.35
CA GLY A 503 -8.01 14.36 -5.21
C GLY A 503 -7.56 15.18 -6.44
N THR A 504 -7.96 14.75 -7.63
CA THR A 504 -7.45 15.27 -8.91
C THR A 504 -8.44 16.14 -9.69
N GLU A 505 -9.74 15.99 -9.45
CA GLU A 505 -10.79 16.67 -10.21
C GLU A 505 -11.63 17.58 -9.32
N PRO A 506 -12.28 18.65 -9.85
CA PRO A 506 -13.20 19.49 -9.13
C PRO A 506 -14.56 18.79 -8.95
N VAL A 507 -14.54 17.61 -8.31
CA VAL A 507 -15.71 16.72 -8.17
C VAL A 507 -15.85 16.28 -6.73
N ILE A 508 -17.09 16.27 -6.24
CA ILE A 508 -17.51 15.54 -5.06
C ILE A 508 -18.13 14.22 -5.49
N ARG A 509 -17.70 13.14 -4.86
CA ARG A 509 -18.24 11.80 -5.05
C ARG A 509 -19.20 11.48 -3.92
N ILE A 510 -20.46 11.26 -4.29
CA ILE A 510 -21.52 10.80 -3.40
C ILE A 510 -21.59 9.28 -3.55
N MET A 511 -21.46 8.52 -2.46
CA MET A 511 -21.73 7.09 -2.43
C MET A 511 -22.82 6.83 -1.40
N ILE A 512 -23.87 6.15 -1.83
CA ILE A 512 -24.98 5.71 -0.98
C ILE A 512 -25.03 4.19 -0.98
N GLU A 513 -25.12 3.61 0.19
CA GLU A 513 -25.50 2.21 0.41
C GLU A 513 -26.89 2.18 1.07
N ALA A 514 -27.78 1.34 0.57
CA ALA A 514 -29.13 1.16 1.13
C ALA A 514 -29.64 -0.25 0.87
N LYS A 515 -30.84 -0.59 1.40
CA LYS A 515 -31.46 -1.92 1.20
C LYS A 515 -31.76 -2.23 -0.26
N THR A 516 -32.13 -1.22 -1.04
CA THR A 516 -32.49 -1.39 -2.46
C THR A 516 -31.74 -0.34 -3.30
N HIS A 517 -31.56 -0.66 -4.57
CA HIS A 517 -30.90 0.24 -5.50
C HIS A 517 -31.69 1.54 -5.72
N GLU A 518 -33.02 1.45 -5.72
CA GLU A 518 -33.91 2.62 -5.86
C GLU A 518 -33.68 3.61 -4.71
N GLN A 519 -33.57 3.13 -3.47
CA GLN A 519 -33.25 3.97 -2.31
C GLN A 519 -31.84 4.62 -2.45
N CYS A 520 -30.86 3.89 -2.99
CA CYS A 520 -29.54 4.46 -3.21
C CYS A 520 -29.60 5.64 -4.19
N VAL A 521 -30.31 5.48 -5.29
CA VAL A 521 -30.48 6.55 -6.31
C VAL A 521 -31.22 7.73 -5.72
N GLU A 522 -32.38 7.51 -5.06
CA GLU A 522 -33.19 8.57 -4.44
C GLU A 522 -32.38 9.40 -3.45
N TYR A 523 -31.64 8.76 -2.56
CA TYR A 523 -30.84 9.47 -1.55
C TYR A 523 -29.65 10.20 -2.16
N ALA A 524 -29.04 9.68 -3.21
CA ALA A 524 -27.97 10.34 -3.93
C ALA A 524 -28.49 11.61 -4.64
N GLU A 525 -29.70 11.55 -5.24
CA GLU A 525 -30.34 12.71 -5.86
C GLU A 525 -30.69 13.81 -4.85
N ILE A 526 -31.19 13.43 -3.65
CA ILE A 526 -31.45 14.39 -2.56
C ILE A 526 -30.16 15.13 -2.19
N LEU A 527 -29.03 14.41 -2.06
CA LEU A 527 -27.76 15.00 -1.68
C LEU A 527 -27.17 15.84 -2.81
N ALA A 528 -27.24 15.36 -4.04
CA ALA A 528 -26.81 16.14 -5.21
C ALA A 528 -27.60 17.44 -5.37
N LYS A 529 -28.91 17.39 -5.12
CA LYS A 529 -29.77 18.57 -5.10
C LYS A 529 -29.38 19.55 -4.00
N ALA A 530 -29.09 19.09 -2.78
CA ALA A 530 -28.64 19.94 -1.68
C ALA A 530 -27.33 20.68 -2.04
N ILE A 531 -26.37 19.99 -2.71
CA ILE A 531 -25.13 20.61 -3.21
C ILE A 531 -25.44 21.67 -4.28
N LYS A 532 -26.37 21.39 -5.18
CA LYS A 532 -26.79 22.32 -6.24
C LYS A 532 -27.48 23.55 -5.69
N ASP A 533 -28.44 23.36 -4.78
CA ASP A 533 -29.24 24.43 -4.15
C ASP A 533 -28.35 25.33 -3.27
N GLY A 534 -27.25 24.80 -2.71
CA GLY A 534 -26.21 25.59 -2.04
C GLY A 534 -25.33 26.42 -3.00
N GLY A 535 -25.56 26.36 -4.31
CA GLY A 535 -24.83 27.16 -5.32
C GLY A 535 -23.42 26.66 -5.62
N HIS A 536 -23.09 25.44 -5.18
CA HIS A 536 -21.73 24.87 -5.29
C HIS A 536 -21.42 24.23 -6.66
N CYS A 537 -22.45 23.88 -7.45
CA CYS A 537 -22.23 23.24 -8.76
C CYS A 537 -21.61 24.20 -9.78
N VAL A 538 -20.79 23.64 -10.69
CA VAL A 538 -20.38 24.30 -11.93
C VAL A 538 -21.56 24.23 -12.88
N GLU A 539 -21.95 25.37 -13.49
CA GLU A 539 -23.01 25.45 -14.51
C GLU A 539 -22.66 24.66 -15.75
#